data_336bca5487ee2aa68428e4eb16d6039f
#
_entry.id   336bca5487ee2aa68428e4eb16d6039f
#
_cell.length_a   1.000
_cell.length_b   1.000
_cell.length_c   1.000
_cell.angle_alpha   90.00
_cell.angle_beta   90.00
_cell.angle_gamma   90.00
#
_symmetry.space_group_name_H-M   'P 1'
#
loop_
_entity.id
_entity.type
_entity.pdbx_description
1 polymer ?
#
loop_
_entity_poly.entity_id
_entity_poly.type
_entity_poly.pdbx_seq_one_letter_code
_entity_poly.pdbx_strand_id
1 'polypeptide(L)'
;MDTQTNGTMTTFDYKDNWFVWSESQDTELRVGSSIGENWAVYAADLRTGEIIFVDGENDFFPKTRNFDPHPWSLSLNGSFVVYASYTANEDGIYPAIKIYDLNNHKLEIADTADSMQTTFGSPSVNDKNVVYLKYDSNGSSLWTYDIEKHKRMCIEPPEPLQEICITNSFIVGVSEWQQQKSESLYCYDFAHKKWSKQIDATTKLYPNNIDSTLEFAELQSSNDFITWRPITGNALYVWDITTNKVLDLSENVSGLIDYVLYPFDEDYLVWCETNTQTPETKYPCIKISSES
;
A
#
# COMPACT_ATOMS: atom_id res chain seq x y z
N MET A 1 1.10 -14.47 16.65
CA MET A 1 2.00 -13.47 17.26
C MET A 1 1.13 -12.72 18.25
N ASP A 2 1.53 -12.62 19.51
CA ASP A 2 0.77 -11.81 20.46
C ASP A 2 1.11 -10.33 20.23
N THR A 3 0.11 -9.47 20.30
CA THR A 3 0.32 -8.02 20.17
C THR A 3 1.15 -7.49 21.34
N GLN A 4 1.96 -6.47 21.11
CA GLN A 4 2.84 -5.90 22.16
C GLN A 4 2.07 -5.05 23.15
N THR A 5 0.95 -4.47 22.75
CA THR A 5 0.14 -3.56 23.56
C THR A 5 -1.13 -4.18 24.11
N ASN A 6 -1.43 -5.43 23.81
CA ASN A 6 -2.75 -6.07 23.97
C ASN A 6 -3.85 -5.41 23.10
N GLY A 7 -3.45 -4.66 22.09
CA GLY A 7 -4.32 -4.02 21.14
C GLY A 7 -4.69 -4.92 19.96
N THR A 8 -5.41 -4.34 19.01
CA THR A 8 -5.76 -4.99 17.76
C THR A 8 -4.78 -4.58 16.67
N MET A 9 -4.24 -5.54 15.93
CA MET A 9 -3.44 -5.28 14.73
C MET A 9 -4.35 -4.70 13.66
N THR A 10 -3.98 -3.53 13.13
CA THR A 10 -4.82 -2.78 12.17
C THR A 10 -4.31 -2.87 10.74
N THR A 11 -3.01 -2.86 10.55
CA THR A 11 -2.37 -3.06 9.24
C THR A 11 -1.00 -3.70 9.41
N PHE A 12 -0.52 -4.37 8.39
CA PHE A 12 0.79 -5.00 8.41
C PHE A 12 1.36 -5.14 6.99
N ASP A 13 2.66 -5.37 6.93
CA ASP A 13 3.37 -5.77 5.73
C ASP A 13 4.52 -6.72 6.08
N TYR A 14 4.94 -7.50 5.12
CA TYR A 14 6.02 -8.48 5.27
C TYR A 14 6.90 -8.50 4.03
N LYS A 15 8.20 -8.42 4.22
CA LYS A 15 9.16 -8.62 3.13
C LYS A 15 10.49 -9.11 3.67
N ASP A 16 11.12 -10.03 2.95
CA ASP A 16 12.38 -10.67 3.33
C ASP A 16 12.28 -11.34 4.71
N ASN A 17 12.97 -10.78 5.70
CA ASN A 17 12.95 -11.28 7.06
C ASN A 17 12.26 -10.32 8.04
N TRP A 18 11.59 -9.31 7.55
CA TRP A 18 10.91 -8.32 8.37
C TRP A 18 9.40 -8.48 8.30
N PHE A 19 8.78 -8.43 9.44
CA PHE A 19 7.34 -8.29 9.59
C PHE A 19 7.06 -6.98 10.32
N VAL A 20 6.26 -6.12 9.73
CA VAL A 20 5.91 -4.80 10.28
C VAL A 20 4.42 -4.74 10.49
N TRP A 21 3.98 -4.21 11.63
CA TRP A 21 2.56 -4.05 11.91
C TRP A 21 2.27 -2.80 12.74
N SER A 22 1.05 -2.32 12.65
CA SER A 22 0.52 -1.33 13.56
C SER A 22 -0.52 -1.94 14.50
N GLU A 23 -0.56 -1.44 15.73
CA GLU A 23 -1.50 -1.83 16.77
C GLU A 23 -2.30 -0.63 17.26
N SER A 24 -3.57 -0.88 17.59
CA SER A 24 -4.45 0.04 18.29
C SER A 24 -4.91 -0.57 19.61
N GLN A 25 -4.89 0.19 20.67
CA GLN A 25 -5.43 -0.22 21.98
C GLN A 25 -6.95 -0.03 22.10
N ASP A 26 -7.59 0.45 21.07
CA ASP A 26 -9.03 0.71 21.13
C ASP A 26 -9.83 -0.59 21.11
N THR A 27 -10.28 -0.99 22.29
CA THR A 27 -11.12 -2.19 22.47
C THR A 27 -12.61 -1.95 22.25
N GLU A 28 -13.02 -0.70 22.04
CA GLU A 28 -14.41 -0.33 21.81
C GLU A 28 -14.56 0.54 20.56
N LEU A 29 -14.93 -0.08 19.46
CA LEU A 29 -15.47 0.61 18.28
C LEU A 29 -16.77 1.34 18.65
N ARG A 30 -16.66 2.54 19.17
CA ARG A 30 -17.80 3.42 19.39
C ARG A 30 -18.12 4.15 18.10
N VAL A 31 -19.17 3.73 17.43
CA VAL A 31 -19.75 4.47 16.31
C VAL A 31 -20.01 5.91 16.75
N GLY A 32 -19.21 6.86 16.25
CA GLY A 32 -19.37 8.30 16.50
C GLY A 32 -18.58 8.92 17.65
N SER A 33 -17.60 8.23 18.25
CA SER A 33 -16.72 8.80 19.26
C SER A 33 -15.24 8.67 18.85
N SER A 34 -14.43 9.56 19.42
CA SER A 34 -12.99 9.67 19.23
C SER A 34 -12.27 8.32 19.27
N ILE A 35 -11.70 7.98 18.17
CA ILE A 35 -11.01 6.71 17.92
C ILE A 35 -9.55 6.88 18.31
N GLY A 36 -8.97 5.82 18.90
CA GLY A 36 -7.55 5.63 18.99
C GLY A 36 -6.87 6.37 20.13
N GLU A 37 -7.04 5.89 21.37
CA GLU A 37 -6.06 6.11 22.41
C GLU A 37 -4.95 5.08 22.25
N ASN A 38 -3.71 5.55 22.06
CA ASN A 38 -2.49 4.75 21.97
C ASN A 38 -2.40 3.82 20.73
N TRP A 39 -1.79 4.27 19.70
CA TRP A 39 -1.35 3.47 18.58
C TRP A 39 0.17 3.32 18.59
N ALA A 40 0.66 2.25 17.99
CA ALA A 40 2.07 2.02 17.79
C ALA A 40 2.34 1.22 16.52
N VAL A 41 3.52 1.41 15.95
CA VAL A 41 4.08 0.62 14.85
C VAL A 41 5.29 -0.14 15.38
N TYR A 42 5.36 -1.42 15.04
CA TYR A 42 6.45 -2.31 15.39
C TYR A 42 7.01 -3.01 14.16
N ALA A 43 8.25 -3.44 14.26
CA ALA A 43 8.90 -4.32 13.29
C ALA A 43 9.53 -5.51 14.02
N ALA A 44 9.43 -6.70 13.45
CA ALA A 44 10.09 -7.91 13.95
C ALA A 44 11.08 -8.45 12.91
N ASP A 45 12.33 -8.66 13.30
CA ASP A 45 13.26 -9.48 12.53
C ASP A 45 12.94 -10.96 12.77
N LEU A 46 12.41 -11.63 11.77
CA LEU A 46 11.96 -13.03 11.87
C LEU A 46 13.11 -14.03 12.00
N ARG A 47 14.37 -13.63 11.74
CA ARG A 47 15.55 -14.47 11.95
C ARG A 47 15.98 -14.48 13.40
N THR A 48 15.91 -13.35 14.08
CA THR A 48 16.38 -13.17 15.44
C THR A 48 15.25 -13.21 16.47
N GLY A 49 14.04 -12.91 16.06
CA GLY A 49 12.88 -12.69 16.93
C GLY A 49 12.92 -11.34 17.65
N GLU A 50 13.84 -10.46 17.29
CA GLU A 50 13.90 -9.11 17.83
C GLU A 50 12.71 -8.28 17.39
N ILE A 51 12.11 -7.54 18.33
CA ILE A 51 11.01 -6.61 18.05
C ILE A 51 11.50 -5.20 18.30
N ILE A 52 11.30 -4.34 17.32
CA ILE A 52 11.68 -2.94 17.33
C ILE A 52 10.43 -2.07 17.39
N PHE A 53 10.40 -1.10 18.28
CA PHE A 53 9.42 -0.01 18.26
C PHE A 53 9.81 0.97 17.16
N VAL A 54 8.91 1.21 16.22
CA VAL A 54 9.13 2.09 15.07
C VAL A 54 8.60 3.49 15.34
N ASP A 55 7.33 3.59 15.76
CA ASP A 55 6.65 4.86 16.01
C ASP A 55 5.40 4.66 16.87
N GLY A 56 4.85 5.73 17.39
CA GLY A 56 3.62 5.68 18.17
C GLY A 56 3.14 7.04 18.61
N GLU A 57 2.09 7.03 19.40
CA GLU A 57 1.52 8.24 19.97
C GLU A 57 2.51 8.93 20.91
N ASN A 58 2.52 10.25 20.90
CA ASN A 58 3.31 11.09 21.80
C ASN A 58 2.41 12.10 22.55
N ASP A 59 2.99 12.82 23.51
CA ASP A 59 2.26 13.75 24.39
C ASP A 59 1.65 14.98 23.69
N PHE A 60 2.00 15.22 22.42
CA PHE A 60 1.41 16.31 21.63
C PHE A 60 0.07 15.93 21.00
N PHE A 61 -0.27 14.64 20.95
CA PHE A 61 -1.58 14.23 20.50
C PHE A 61 -2.66 14.53 21.55
N PRO A 62 -3.78 15.17 21.18
CA PRO A 62 -4.85 15.43 22.13
C PRO A 62 -5.52 14.11 22.55
N LYS A 63 -5.85 13.99 23.83
CA LYS A 63 -6.54 12.81 24.38
C LYS A 63 -7.93 12.59 23.80
N THR A 64 -8.57 13.68 23.36
CA THR A 64 -9.85 13.62 22.64
C THR A 64 -9.66 14.22 21.28
N ARG A 65 -9.95 13.45 20.23
CA ARG A 65 -9.76 13.87 18.84
C ARG A 65 -10.87 13.28 17.95
N ASN A 66 -11.10 13.92 16.83
CA ASN A 66 -12.07 13.51 15.81
C ASN A 66 -11.42 12.97 14.54
N PHE A 67 -10.17 12.54 14.63
CA PHE A 67 -9.42 11.92 13.54
C PHE A 67 -8.67 10.69 14.09
N ASP A 68 -8.38 9.76 13.21
CA ASP A 68 -7.63 8.55 13.52
C ASP A 68 -6.15 8.75 13.11
N PRO A 69 -5.20 8.76 14.07
CA PRO A 69 -3.79 8.91 13.76
C PRO A 69 -3.09 7.62 13.34
N HIS A 70 -3.78 6.47 13.37
CA HIS A 70 -3.20 5.21 12.98
C HIS A 70 -2.68 5.25 11.55
N PRO A 71 -1.58 4.56 11.26
CA PRO A 71 -1.23 4.24 9.89
C PRO A 71 -2.34 3.41 9.25
N TRP A 72 -2.89 3.90 8.14
CA TRP A 72 -3.90 3.15 7.38
C TRP A 72 -3.30 2.21 6.34
N SER A 73 -1.99 2.32 6.10
CA SER A 73 -1.23 1.38 5.29
C SER A 73 0.22 1.40 5.72
N LEU A 74 0.87 0.26 5.60
CA LEU A 74 2.31 0.11 5.75
C LEU A 74 2.87 -0.41 4.43
N SER A 75 4.05 0.04 4.05
CA SER A 75 4.81 -0.50 2.93
C SER A 75 6.23 -0.78 3.38
N LEU A 76 6.71 -1.97 3.09
CA LEU A 76 8.02 -2.45 3.49
C LEU A 76 8.84 -2.84 2.27
N ASN A 77 10.07 -2.35 2.16
CA ASN A 77 11.04 -2.85 1.20
C ASN A 77 12.45 -2.76 1.76
N GLY A 78 13.16 -3.87 1.72
CA GLY A 78 14.49 -3.97 2.31
C GLY A 78 14.49 -3.56 3.79
N SER A 79 15.17 -2.46 4.12
CA SER A 79 15.24 -1.92 5.48
C SER A 79 14.30 -0.74 5.74
N PHE A 80 13.45 -0.37 4.80
CA PHE A 80 12.60 0.81 4.94
C PHE A 80 11.14 0.44 5.18
N VAL A 81 10.59 0.98 6.27
CA VAL A 81 9.15 0.96 6.57
C VAL A 81 8.59 2.33 6.26
N VAL A 82 7.56 2.40 5.44
CA VAL A 82 6.92 3.65 5.05
C VAL A 82 5.43 3.60 5.31
N TYR A 83 4.88 4.69 5.80
CA TYR A 83 3.45 4.79 6.09
C TYR A 83 2.99 6.23 6.09
N ALA A 84 1.69 6.41 5.86
CA ALA A 84 0.98 7.65 6.07
C ALA A 84 0.31 7.63 7.44
N SER A 85 0.46 8.70 8.20
CA SER A 85 -0.07 8.87 9.54
C SER A 85 -0.12 10.37 9.87
N TYR A 86 -0.18 10.71 11.14
CA TYR A 86 -0.06 12.09 11.60
C TYR A 86 1.26 12.30 12.36
N THR A 87 1.79 13.51 12.28
CA THR A 87 2.82 14.01 13.19
C THR A 87 2.22 15.08 14.09
N ALA A 88 2.64 15.11 15.35
CA ALA A 88 2.20 16.10 16.31
C ALA A 88 3.41 16.73 17.01
N ASN A 89 3.42 18.05 17.11
CA ASN A 89 4.45 18.84 17.78
C ASN A 89 3.84 20.13 18.37
N GLU A 90 4.67 21.05 18.85
CA GLU A 90 4.24 22.34 19.42
C GLU A 90 3.44 23.21 18.44
N ASP A 91 3.69 23.08 17.14
CA ASP A 91 3.02 23.86 16.10
C ASP A 91 1.65 23.30 15.68
N GLY A 92 1.38 22.06 16.05
CA GLY A 92 0.10 21.42 15.74
C GLY A 92 0.21 19.95 15.33
N ILE A 93 -0.85 19.48 14.68
CA ILE A 93 -0.99 18.11 14.19
C ILE A 93 -1.23 18.18 12.69
N TYR A 94 -0.47 17.40 11.96
CA TYR A 94 -0.50 17.40 10.48
C TYR A 94 -0.38 15.99 9.92
N PRO A 95 -1.11 15.65 8.84
CA PRO A 95 -0.85 14.44 8.09
C PRO A 95 0.59 14.42 7.58
N ALA A 96 1.21 13.25 7.60
CA ALA A 96 2.61 13.08 7.22
C ALA A 96 2.88 11.73 6.55
N ILE A 97 3.87 11.71 5.66
CA ILE A 97 4.53 10.49 5.18
C ILE A 97 5.78 10.28 6.02
N LYS A 98 5.87 9.13 6.65
CA LYS A 98 6.98 8.75 7.54
C LYS A 98 7.76 7.59 6.97
N ILE A 99 9.07 7.62 7.18
CA ILE A 99 10.02 6.57 6.78
C ILE A 99 10.80 6.16 8.01
N TYR A 100 10.86 4.87 8.28
CA TYR A 100 11.73 4.33 9.32
C TYR A 100 12.79 3.41 8.71
N ASP A 101 14.05 3.70 8.98
CA ASP A 101 15.18 2.88 8.60
C ASP A 101 15.44 1.84 9.70
N LEU A 102 15.16 0.57 9.42
CA LEU A 102 15.32 -0.54 10.36
C LEU A 102 16.80 -0.83 10.70
N ASN A 103 17.73 -0.52 9.79
CA ASN A 103 19.16 -0.73 10.03
C ASN A 103 19.75 0.33 10.96
N ASN A 104 19.28 1.57 10.83
CA ASN A 104 19.79 2.72 11.57
C ASN A 104 18.90 3.12 12.75
N HIS A 105 17.75 2.48 12.94
CA HIS A 105 16.73 2.79 13.94
C HIS A 105 16.33 4.27 13.92
N LYS A 106 16.10 4.80 12.72
CA LYS A 106 15.84 6.23 12.53
C LYS A 106 14.51 6.47 11.83
N LEU A 107 13.67 7.26 12.49
CA LEU A 107 12.44 7.80 11.91
C LEU A 107 12.74 9.13 11.21
N GLU A 108 12.20 9.30 10.01
CA GLU A 108 12.27 10.52 9.22
C GLU A 108 10.87 10.87 8.68
N ILE A 109 10.59 12.15 8.53
CA ILE A 109 9.37 12.65 7.91
C ILE A 109 9.72 13.05 6.47
N ALA A 110 9.20 12.31 5.49
CA ALA A 110 9.40 12.58 4.08
C ALA A 110 8.55 13.75 3.58
N ASP A 111 7.32 13.86 4.07
CA ASP A 111 6.41 14.98 3.76
C ASP A 111 5.49 15.27 4.93
N THR A 112 5.10 16.53 5.05
CA THR A 112 4.10 16.99 5.99
C THR A 112 3.09 17.85 5.23
N ALA A 113 1.81 17.64 5.50
CA ALA A 113 0.76 18.46 4.92
C ALA A 113 0.74 19.87 5.53
N ASP A 114 0.36 20.84 4.73
CA ASP A 114 0.25 22.24 5.18
C ASP A 114 -1.05 22.48 5.98
N SER A 115 -1.98 21.54 5.96
CA SER A 115 -3.25 21.64 6.69
C SER A 115 -3.85 20.25 6.95
N MET A 116 -4.78 20.17 7.90
CA MET A 116 -5.57 18.97 8.19
C MET A 116 -6.56 18.59 7.07
N GLN A 117 -6.74 19.44 6.08
CA GLN A 117 -7.60 19.15 4.91
C GLN A 117 -6.85 18.43 3.81
N THR A 118 -5.53 18.41 3.88
CA THR A 118 -4.67 17.63 2.99
C THR A 118 -4.52 16.23 3.58
N THR A 119 -4.67 15.21 2.75
CA THR A 119 -4.44 13.82 3.13
C THR A 119 -3.44 13.15 2.20
N PHE A 120 -2.88 12.04 2.65
CA PHE A 120 -1.98 11.22 1.86
C PHE A 120 -2.63 9.87 1.56
N GLY A 121 -2.46 9.36 0.34
CA GLY A 121 -2.77 7.99 -0.01
C GLY A 121 -1.74 7.02 0.56
N SER A 122 -2.00 5.73 0.33
CA SER A 122 -1.08 4.67 0.72
C SER A 122 0.27 4.86 0.03
N PRO A 123 1.35 5.07 0.79
CA PRO A 123 2.68 5.16 0.21
C PRO A 123 3.20 3.78 -0.19
N SER A 124 4.11 3.76 -1.16
CA SER A 124 4.84 2.57 -1.55
C SER A 124 6.32 2.88 -1.64
N VAL A 125 7.19 1.90 -1.31
CA VAL A 125 8.63 2.12 -1.18
C VAL A 125 9.43 1.07 -1.95
N ASN A 126 10.54 1.50 -2.54
CA ASN A 126 11.64 0.65 -2.98
C ASN A 126 12.95 1.08 -2.29
N ASP A 127 14.08 0.51 -2.68
CA ASP A 127 15.38 0.79 -2.05
C ASP A 127 15.83 2.26 -2.10
N LYS A 128 15.23 3.06 -2.96
CA LYS A 128 15.69 4.44 -3.25
C LYS A 128 14.61 5.49 -3.07
N ASN A 129 13.37 5.12 -3.32
CA ASN A 129 12.28 6.09 -3.43
C ASN A 129 11.07 5.66 -2.64
N VAL A 130 10.41 6.63 -2.06
CA VAL A 130 9.02 6.53 -1.61
C VAL A 130 8.14 7.23 -2.62
N VAL A 131 7.02 6.64 -2.98
CA VAL A 131 5.98 7.27 -3.80
C VAL A 131 4.69 7.35 -3.02
N TYR A 132 3.95 8.43 -3.19
CA TYR A 132 2.67 8.65 -2.51
C TYR A 132 1.79 9.62 -3.28
N LEU A 133 0.49 9.48 -3.08
CA LEU A 133 -0.50 10.45 -3.54
C LEU A 133 -0.78 11.46 -2.44
N LYS A 134 -0.87 12.72 -2.80
CA LYS A 134 -1.28 13.82 -1.93
C LYS A 134 -2.60 14.39 -2.45
N TYR A 135 -3.59 14.44 -1.60
CA TYR A 135 -4.93 14.94 -1.91
C TYR A 135 -5.16 16.26 -1.20
N ASP A 136 -5.54 17.27 -1.95
CA ASP A 136 -5.91 18.58 -1.44
C ASP A 136 -7.14 19.13 -2.17
N SER A 137 -7.48 20.39 -1.94
CA SER A 137 -8.62 21.04 -2.59
C SER A 137 -8.53 21.12 -4.12
N ASN A 138 -7.36 20.88 -4.70
CA ASN A 138 -7.12 20.91 -6.15
C ASN A 138 -7.16 19.52 -6.79
N GLY A 139 -7.29 18.46 -5.98
CA GLY A 139 -7.31 17.07 -6.43
C GLY A 139 -6.12 16.25 -5.96
N SER A 140 -5.82 15.17 -6.68
CA SER A 140 -4.69 14.30 -6.39
C SER A 140 -3.42 14.75 -7.11
N SER A 141 -2.28 14.58 -6.46
CA SER A 141 -0.95 14.79 -7.03
C SER A 141 0.00 13.67 -6.62
N LEU A 142 0.84 13.23 -7.55
CA LEU A 142 1.83 12.18 -7.32
C LEU A 142 3.17 12.78 -6.92
N TRP A 143 3.70 12.30 -5.81
CA TRP A 143 4.98 12.72 -5.28
C TRP A 143 5.94 11.54 -5.13
N THR A 144 7.22 11.83 -5.30
CA THR A 144 8.32 10.93 -4.96
C THR A 144 9.23 11.59 -3.95
N TYR A 145 9.81 10.79 -3.07
CA TYR A 145 10.85 11.18 -2.15
C TYR A 145 12.08 10.27 -2.35
N ASP A 146 13.20 10.87 -2.74
CA ASP A 146 14.50 10.21 -2.86
C ASP A 146 15.10 10.07 -1.46
N ILE A 147 15.22 8.84 -0.98
CA ILE A 147 15.61 8.53 0.41
C ILE A 147 17.07 8.97 0.68
N GLU A 148 17.96 8.76 -0.28
CA GLU A 148 19.37 9.12 -0.13
C GLU A 148 19.58 10.64 -0.15
N LYS A 149 18.89 11.34 -1.05
CA LYS A 149 19.05 12.79 -1.24
C LYS A 149 18.14 13.63 -0.36
N HIS A 150 17.22 13.03 0.37
CA HIS A 150 16.18 13.71 1.17
C HIS A 150 15.40 14.77 0.35
N LYS A 151 14.96 14.38 -0.86
CA LYS A 151 14.41 15.31 -1.82
C LYS A 151 13.08 14.86 -2.40
N ARG A 152 12.09 15.74 -2.30
CA ARG A 152 10.78 15.51 -2.90
C ARG A 152 10.74 16.02 -4.35
N MET A 153 9.95 15.35 -5.17
CA MET A 153 9.66 15.75 -6.54
C MET A 153 8.20 15.40 -6.87
N CYS A 154 7.46 16.35 -7.41
CA CYS A 154 6.15 16.07 -7.98
C CYS A 154 6.33 15.49 -9.39
N ILE A 155 5.59 14.46 -9.71
CA ILE A 155 5.52 13.84 -11.03
C ILE A 155 4.10 14.06 -11.56
N GLU A 156 3.98 14.69 -12.71
CA GLU A 156 2.68 14.91 -13.34
C GLU A 156 2.25 13.66 -14.09
N PRO A 157 1.18 12.96 -13.64
CA PRO A 157 0.65 11.82 -14.35
C PRO A 157 -0.21 12.26 -15.55
N PRO A 158 -0.44 11.38 -16.54
CA PRO A 158 -1.30 11.68 -17.68
C PRO A 158 -2.75 11.98 -17.31
N GLU A 159 -3.21 11.40 -16.22
CA GLU A 159 -4.53 11.55 -15.63
C GLU A 159 -4.39 11.47 -14.10
N PRO A 160 -5.33 12.03 -13.31
CA PRO A 160 -5.35 11.86 -11.88
C PRO A 160 -5.33 10.37 -11.50
N LEU A 161 -4.56 10.02 -10.47
CA LEU A 161 -4.40 8.66 -9.99
C LEU A 161 -5.12 8.47 -8.64
N GLN A 162 -5.70 7.29 -8.44
CA GLN A 162 -6.35 6.91 -7.18
C GLN A 162 -5.55 5.90 -6.36
N GLU A 163 -4.73 5.08 -7.00
CA GLU A 163 -3.92 4.06 -6.37
C GLU A 163 -2.56 3.95 -7.07
N ILE A 164 -1.53 3.66 -6.31
CA ILE A 164 -0.16 3.55 -6.82
C ILE A 164 0.62 2.46 -6.10
N CYS A 165 1.59 1.88 -6.81
CA CYS A 165 2.66 1.09 -6.21
C CYS A 165 3.98 1.36 -6.94
N ILE A 166 5.09 0.91 -6.36
CA ILE A 166 6.43 1.11 -6.91
C ILE A 166 7.16 -0.23 -7.03
N THR A 167 7.83 -0.44 -8.16
CA THR A 167 8.85 -1.47 -8.35
C THR A 167 10.24 -0.84 -8.31
N ASN A 168 11.28 -1.62 -8.54
CA ASN A 168 12.64 -1.09 -8.62
C ASN A 168 12.82 -0.07 -9.75
N SER A 169 12.08 -0.21 -10.85
CA SER A 169 12.27 0.58 -12.06
C SER A 169 11.08 1.46 -12.44
N PHE A 170 9.90 1.19 -11.87
CA PHE A 170 8.67 1.82 -12.31
C PHE A 170 7.76 2.25 -11.15
N ILE A 171 7.01 3.35 -11.37
CA ILE A 171 5.79 3.62 -10.62
C ILE A 171 4.64 3.12 -11.47
N VAL A 172 3.74 2.36 -10.86
CA VAL A 172 2.50 1.92 -11.51
C VAL A 172 1.34 2.60 -10.81
N GLY A 173 0.44 3.18 -11.59
CA GLY A 173 -0.70 3.92 -11.07
C GLY A 173 -1.99 3.62 -11.81
N VAL A 174 -3.09 3.57 -11.07
CA VAL A 174 -4.45 3.43 -11.58
C VAL A 174 -5.07 4.81 -11.70
N SER A 175 -5.64 5.13 -12.88
CA SER A 175 -6.37 6.38 -13.06
C SER A 175 -7.62 6.45 -12.18
N GLU A 176 -7.96 7.65 -11.72
CA GLU A 176 -9.21 7.84 -10.99
C GLU A 176 -10.43 7.37 -11.82
N TRP A 177 -11.34 6.70 -11.13
CA TRP A 177 -12.60 6.33 -11.73
C TRP A 177 -13.40 7.59 -12.14
N GLN A 178 -13.82 7.63 -13.38
CA GLN A 178 -14.69 8.69 -13.89
C GLN A 178 -15.95 8.05 -14.47
N GLN A 179 -17.10 8.65 -14.20
CA GLN A 179 -18.37 8.18 -14.81
C GLN A 179 -18.19 8.00 -16.31
N GLN A 180 -18.51 6.80 -16.80
CA GLN A 180 -18.45 6.41 -18.23
C GLN A 180 -17.04 6.19 -18.80
N LYS A 181 -15.97 6.18 -17.99
CA LYS A 181 -14.62 5.86 -18.42
C LYS A 181 -14.07 4.73 -17.57
N SER A 182 -13.64 3.66 -18.23
CA SER A 182 -12.90 2.58 -17.57
C SER A 182 -11.59 3.10 -17.01
N GLU A 183 -11.18 2.59 -15.87
CA GLU A 183 -9.86 2.85 -15.30
C GLU A 183 -8.76 2.40 -16.27
N SER A 184 -7.60 2.97 -16.11
CA SER A 184 -6.41 2.65 -16.89
C SER A 184 -5.22 2.50 -15.98
N LEU A 185 -4.36 1.56 -16.31
CA LEU A 185 -3.10 1.34 -15.60
C LEU A 185 -1.97 2.01 -16.36
N TYR A 186 -1.30 2.94 -15.69
CA TYR A 186 -0.17 3.70 -16.22
C TYR A 186 1.13 3.27 -15.56
N CYS A 187 2.21 3.31 -16.31
CA CYS A 187 3.54 3.02 -15.84
C CYS A 187 4.48 4.21 -16.10
N TYR A 188 5.16 4.67 -15.06
CA TYR A 188 6.22 5.68 -15.16
C TYR A 188 7.57 5.01 -15.04
N ASP A 189 8.37 5.14 -16.08
CA ASP A 189 9.74 4.64 -16.12
C ASP A 189 10.71 5.66 -15.51
N PHE A 190 11.40 5.30 -14.44
CA PHE A 190 12.36 6.18 -13.78
C PHE A 190 13.58 6.51 -14.65
N ALA A 191 14.04 5.56 -15.47
CA ALA A 191 15.21 5.74 -16.31
C ALA A 191 14.93 6.72 -17.46
N HIS A 192 13.76 6.60 -18.07
CA HIS A 192 13.36 7.44 -19.20
C HIS A 192 12.52 8.66 -18.80
N LYS A 193 12.09 8.75 -17.53
CA LYS A 193 11.21 9.80 -16.98
C LYS A 193 9.96 10.00 -17.82
N LYS A 194 9.31 8.89 -18.17
CA LYS A 194 8.21 8.91 -19.14
C LYS A 194 7.08 8.00 -18.68
N TRP A 195 5.86 8.48 -18.85
CA TRP A 195 4.65 7.69 -18.70
C TRP A 195 4.31 6.91 -19.95
N SER A 196 3.77 5.72 -19.75
CA SER A 196 3.13 4.91 -20.79
C SER A 196 1.85 4.30 -20.23
N LYS A 197 0.80 4.24 -21.04
CA LYS A 197 -0.41 3.51 -20.72
C LYS A 197 -0.17 2.04 -21.03
N GLN A 198 -0.40 1.15 -20.07
CA GLN A 198 -0.08 -0.27 -20.23
C GLN A 198 -1.34 -1.10 -20.43
N ILE A 199 -2.34 -0.89 -19.57
CA ILE A 199 -3.55 -1.70 -19.58
C ILE A 199 -4.75 -0.74 -19.56
N ASP A 200 -5.72 -1.00 -20.44
CA ASP A 200 -6.99 -0.31 -20.50
C ASP A 200 -8.11 -1.25 -20.99
N ALA A 201 -9.33 -0.78 -21.02
CA ALA A 201 -10.49 -1.54 -21.48
C ALA A 201 -10.38 -2.06 -22.92
N THR A 202 -9.45 -1.52 -23.72
CA THR A 202 -9.20 -1.96 -25.12
C THR A 202 -8.12 -3.03 -25.18
N THR A 203 -7.37 -3.24 -24.11
CA THR A 203 -6.30 -4.22 -24.03
C THR A 203 -6.93 -5.61 -23.99
N LYS A 204 -6.64 -6.45 -24.97
CA LYS A 204 -7.19 -7.82 -25.09
C LYS A 204 -6.58 -8.79 -24.07
N LEU A 205 -6.42 -8.36 -22.84
CA LEU A 205 -5.83 -9.17 -21.75
C LEU A 205 -6.86 -10.10 -21.09
N TYR A 206 -8.13 -9.86 -21.37
CA TYR A 206 -9.23 -10.64 -20.76
C TYR A 206 -9.80 -11.59 -21.80
N PRO A 207 -9.63 -12.89 -21.63
CA PRO A 207 -10.08 -13.88 -22.62
C PRO A 207 -11.59 -14.00 -22.75
N ASN A 208 -12.38 -13.55 -21.78
CA ASN A 208 -13.83 -13.77 -21.78
C ASN A 208 -14.60 -12.58 -21.25
N ASN A 209 -15.30 -11.87 -22.13
CA ASN A 209 -16.52 -11.06 -21.88
C ASN A 209 -16.78 -10.59 -20.43
N ILE A 210 -15.80 -10.01 -19.78
CA ILE A 210 -16.06 -9.29 -18.56
C ILE A 210 -16.67 -7.95 -18.97
N ASP A 211 -17.79 -7.65 -18.36
CA ASP A 211 -18.57 -6.44 -18.58
C ASP A 211 -17.67 -5.20 -18.54
N SER A 212 -17.88 -4.30 -19.40
CA SER A 212 -17.02 -3.25 -19.97
C SER A 212 -16.35 -2.24 -19.01
N THR A 213 -16.24 -2.50 -17.74
CA THR A 213 -15.54 -1.65 -16.78
C THR A 213 -14.34 -2.40 -16.20
N LEU A 214 -13.14 -2.08 -16.67
CA LEU A 214 -11.93 -2.47 -15.95
C LEU A 214 -11.86 -1.68 -14.66
N GLU A 215 -11.86 -2.39 -13.56
CA GLU A 215 -11.68 -1.87 -12.22
C GLU A 215 -10.42 -2.50 -11.65
N PHE A 216 -9.51 -1.67 -11.18
CA PHE A 216 -8.29 -2.12 -10.51
C PHE A 216 -8.41 -1.81 -9.03
N ALA A 217 -8.27 -2.80 -8.19
CA ALA A 217 -8.26 -2.62 -6.75
C ALA A 217 -7.10 -3.39 -6.12
N GLU A 218 -6.63 -2.85 -5.00
CA GLU A 218 -5.57 -3.48 -4.20
C GLU A 218 -4.30 -3.74 -5.02
N LEU A 219 -3.81 -2.68 -5.66
CA LEU A 219 -2.58 -2.72 -6.42
C LEU A 219 -1.40 -2.99 -5.50
N GLN A 220 -0.69 -4.09 -5.75
CA GLN A 220 0.50 -4.47 -5.02
C GLN A 220 1.67 -4.69 -5.97
N SER A 221 2.88 -4.49 -5.48
CA SER A 221 4.09 -4.74 -6.26
C SER A 221 5.07 -5.62 -5.49
N SER A 222 5.71 -6.53 -6.20
CA SER A 222 6.86 -7.26 -5.71
C SER A 222 7.87 -7.40 -6.84
N ASN A 223 9.08 -6.85 -6.66
CA ASN A 223 10.11 -6.80 -7.69
C ASN A 223 9.60 -6.27 -9.03
N ASP A 224 9.43 -7.15 -10.02
CA ASP A 224 8.97 -6.81 -11.37
C ASP A 224 7.52 -7.26 -11.63
N PHE A 225 6.79 -7.68 -10.59
CA PHE A 225 5.40 -8.10 -10.68
C PHE A 225 4.47 -7.06 -10.08
N ILE A 226 3.35 -6.87 -10.73
CA ILE A 226 2.21 -6.09 -10.24
C ILE A 226 1.02 -7.01 -10.14
N THR A 227 0.35 -6.99 -9.00
CA THR A 227 -0.88 -7.76 -8.77
C THR A 227 -2.04 -6.83 -8.52
N TRP A 228 -3.21 -7.21 -8.98
CA TRP A 228 -4.47 -6.53 -8.68
C TRP A 228 -5.64 -7.49 -8.75
N ARG A 229 -6.75 -7.07 -8.19
CA ARG A 229 -8.04 -7.70 -8.38
C ARG A 229 -9.07 -6.68 -8.89
N PRO A 230 -10.12 -7.08 -9.59
CA PRO A 230 -11.26 -6.21 -9.83
C PRO A 230 -12.05 -6.00 -8.53
N ILE A 231 -12.70 -4.85 -8.39
CA ILE A 231 -13.58 -4.55 -7.24
C ILE A 231 -14.72 -5.57 -7.17
N THR A 232 -15.20 -6.01 -8.33
CA THR A 232 -16.28 -6.99 -8.43
C THR A 232 -15.77 -8.30 -9.01
N GLY A 233 -16.07 -9.41 -8.36
CA GLY A 233 -15.72 -10.75 -8.83
C GLY A 233 -14.57 -11.39 -8.06
N ASN A 234 -14.22 -12.61 -8.49
CA ASN A 234 -13.19 -13.45 -7.87
C ASN A 234 -11.98 -13.61 -8.79
N ALA A 235 -11.63 -12.58 -9.53
CA ALA A 235 -10.49 -12.60 -10.41
C ALA A 235 -9.23 -12.09 -9.71
N LEU A 236 -8.08 -12.62 -10.12
CA LEU A 236 -6.77 -12.24 -9.63
C LEU A 236 -5.82 -12.19 -10.81
N TYR A 237 -5.14 -11.08 -10.96
CA TYR A 237 -4.23 -10.84 -12.08
C TYR A 237 -2.83 -10.53 -11.60
N VAL A 238 -1.85 -10.99 -12.38
CA VAL A 238 -0.43 -10.69 -12.18
C VAL A 238 0.15 -10.21 -13.50
N TRP A 239 0.73 -9.02 -13.48
CA TRP A 239 1.47 -8.49 -14.62
C TRP A 239 2.97 -8.55 -14.36
N ASP A 240 3.67 -9.31 -15.18
CA ASP A 240 5.12 -9.28 -15.28
C ASP A 240 5.51 -8.09 -16.16
N ILE A 241 6.07 -7.06 -15.54
CA ILE A 241 6.45 -5.83 -16.25
C ILE A 241 7.58 -6.10 -17.25
N THR A 242 8.51 -7.00 -16.92
CA THR A 242 9.70 -7.25 -17.73
C THR A 242 9.37 -7.96 -19.04
N THR A 243 8.46 -8.91 -18.98
CA THR A 243 7.99 -9.65 -20.17
C THR A 243 6.75 -9.04 -20.79
N ASN A 244 6.13 -8.07 -20.12
CA ASN A 244 4.86 -7.45 -20.47
C ASN A 244 3.73 -8.48 -20.68
N LYS A 245 3.70 -9.50 -19.82
CA LYS A 245 2.67 -10.54 -19.83
C LYS A 245 1.77 -10.41 -18.61
N VAL A 246 0.47 -10.57 -18.82
CA VAL A 246 -0.50 -10.69 -17.72
C VAL A 246 -0.94 -12.14 -17.60
N LEU A 247 -0.87 -12.65 -16.37
CA LEU A 247 -1.39 -13.95 -16.00
C LEU A 247 -2.76 -13.75 -15.34
N ASP A 248 -3.72 -14.52 -15.80
CA ASP A 248 -5.03 -14.63 -15.16
C ASP A 248 -5.01 -15.83 -14.22
N LEU A 249 -5.09 -15.57 -12.93
CA LEU A 249 -5.10 -16.59 -11.88
C LEU A 249 -6.52 -16.87 -11.36
N SER A 250 -7.55 -16.39 -12.02
CA SER A 250 -8.95 -16.52 -11.58
C SER A 250 -9.39 -17.97 -11.39
N GLU A 251 -8.86 -18.90 -12.16
CA GLU A 251 -9.14 -20.35 -12.00
C GLU A 251 -8.55 -20.92 -10.71
N ASN A 252 -7.57 -20.25 -10.11
CA ASN A 252 -6.95 -20.65 -8.83
C ASN A 252 -7.72 -20.12 -7.63
N VAL A 253 -8.67 -19.21 -7.84
CA VAL A 253 -9.46 -18.58 -6.79
C VAL A 253 -10.73 -19.40 -6.56
N SER A 254 -10.90 -19.94 -5.36
CA SER A 254 -12.03 -20.82 -5.00
C SER A 254 -13.12 -20.13 -4.18
N GLY A 255 -12.83 -18.94 -3.63
CA GLY A 255 -13.73 -18.19 -2.76
C GLY A 255 -13.77 -16.71 -3.10
N LEU A 256 -14.40 -15.91 -2.24
CA LEU A 256 -14.25 -14.45 -2.32
C LEU A 256 -12.84 -14.09 -1.86
N ILE A 257 -12.12 -13.32 -2.66
CA ILE A 257 -10.89 -12.67 -2.22
C ILE A 257 -11.32 -11.54 -1.30
N ASP A 258 -11.12 -11.74 0.00
CA ASP A 258 -11.70 -10.85 0.99
C ASP A 258 -10.76 -9.70 1.34
N TYR A 259 -9.46 -9.89 1.28
CA TYR A 259 -8.45 -8.87 1.53
C TYR A 259 -7.09 -9.28 0.95
N VAL A 260 -6.35 -8.28 0.54
CA VAL A 260 -4.90 -8.17 0.48
C VAL A 260 -4.17 -9.32 -0.19
N LEU A 261 -3.65 -8.99 -1.32
CA LEU A 261 -2.60 -9.74 -1.98
C LEU A 261 -1.30 -9.50 -1.21
N TYR A 262 -0.69 -10.57 -0.73
CA TYR A 262 0.63 -10.50 -0.12
C TYR A 262 1.64 -11.05 -1.13
N PRO A 263 2.51 -10.25 -1.72
CA PRO A 263 3.68 -10.80 -2.39
C PRO A 263 4.55 -11.42 -1.30
N PHE A 264 4.43 -12.72 -1.18
CA PHE A 264 5.21 -13.51 -0.24
C PHE A 264 6.46 -13.99 -0.96
N ASP A 265 7.63 -13.44 -0.57
CA ASP A 265 8.90 -13.72 -1.22
C ASP A 265 8.90 -13.45 -2.74
N GLU A 266 10.06 -13.29 -3.34
CA GLU A 266 10.22 -12.83 -4.74
C GLU A 266 9.42 -13.63 -5.77
N ASP A 267 9.11 -14.90 -5.48
CA ASP A 267 8.49 -15.85 -6.39
C ASP A 267 7.07 -16.30 -6.02
N TYR A 268 6.53 -15.85 -4.90
CA TYR A 268 5.24 -16.36 -4.42
C TYR A 268 4.20 -15.26 -4.28
N LEU A 269 2.99 -15.55 -4.75
CA LEU A 269 1.81 -14.75 -4.49
C LEU A 269 0.94 -15.47 -3.47
N VAL A 270 0.53 -14.77 -2.43
CA VAL A 270 -0.40 -15.25 -1.41
C VAL A 270 -1.60 -14.32 -1.38
N TRP A 271 -2.80 -14.88 -1.27
CA TRP A 271 -4.02 -14.10 -1.08
C TRP A 271 -4.90 -14.70 0.00
N CYS A 272 -5.86 -13.92 0.47
CA CYS A 272 -6.82 -14.36 1.46
C CYS A 272 -8.15 -14.68 0.78
N GLU A 273 -8.67 -15.89 0.99
CA GLU A 273 -10.00 -16.29 0.53
C GLU A 273 -10.91 -16.57 1.72
N THR A 274 -12.10 -16.00 1.69
CA THR A 274 -13.17 -16.38 2.61
C THR A 274 -14.26 -17.18 1.89
N ASN A 275 -14.73 -18.21 2.57
CA ASN A 275 -15.88 -18.95 2.09
C ASN A 275 -17.16 -18.31 2.65
N THR A 276 -18.05 -17.86 1.77
CA THR A 276 -19.34 -17.25 2.18
C THR A 276 -20.29 -18.22 2.89
N GLN A 277 -20.04 -19.52 2.78
CA GLN A 277 -20.89 -20.57 3.38
C GLN A 277 -20.33 -21.16 4.68
N THR A 278 -19.02 -21.04 4.90
CA THR A 278 -18.35 -21.48 6.12
C THR A 278 -17.37 -20.39 6.57
N PRO A 279 -17.24 -20.11 7.88
CA PRO A 279 -16.34 -19.05 8.36
C PRO A 279 -14.87 -19.51 8.30
N GLU A 280 -14.47 -20.18 7.24
CA GLU A 280 -13.10 -20.60 7.00
C GLU A 280 -12.38 -19.59 6.13
N THR A 281 -11.31 -19.04 6.65
CA THR A 281 -10.34 -18.23 5.91
C THR A 281 -9.22 -19.13 5.41
N LYS A 282 -8.89 -19.06 4.14
CA LYS A 282 -7.77 -19.76 3.52
C LYS A 282 -6.76 -18.76 3.00
N TYR A 283 -5.51 -19.16 2.98
CA TYR A 283 -4.40 -18.39 2.40
C TYR A 283 -3.74 -19.19 1.28
N PRO A 284 -4.37 -19.25 0.10
CA PRO A 284 -3.75 -19.90 -1.05
C PRO A 284 -2.44 -19.22 -1.43
N CYS A 285 -1.52 -20.02 -1.95
CA CYS A 285 -0.21 -19.58 -2.39
C CYS A 285 0.12 -20.18 -3.75
N ILE A 286 0.60 -19.37 -4.66
CA ILE A 286 1.08 -19.82 -5.97
C ILE A 286 2.49 -19.31 -6.22
N LYS A 287 3.34 -20.17 -6.77
CA LYS A 287 4.66 -19.73 -7.22
C LYS A 287 4.51 -19.05 -8.59
N ILE A 288 4.91 -17.79 -8.65
CA ILE A 288 5.00 -17.02 -9.89
C ILE A 288 6.43 -17.17 -10.37
N SER A 289 6.71 -18.20 -11.18
CA SER A 289 8.01 -18.28 -11.83
C SER A 289 7.93 -17.54 -13.16
N SER A 290 8.88 -16.65 -13.41
CA SER A 290 9.19 -16.21 -14.77
C SER A 290 9.76 -17.41 -15.53
N GLU A 291 8.91 -18.36 -15.95
CA GLU A 291 9.36 -19.32 -16.93
C GLU A 291 9.62 -18.57 -18.23
N SER A 292 10.90 -18.51 -18.55
CA SER A 292 11.53 -18.00 -19.75
C SER A 292 11.02 -18.66 -21.03
#